data_70add6f851439c5167b7a67b3199caf6
#
_entry.id   70add6f851439c5167b7a67b3199caf6
#
_cell.length_a   1.000
_cell.length_b   1.000
_cell.length_c   1.000
_cell.angle_alpha   90.00
_cell.angle_beta   90.00
_cell.angle_gamma   90.00
#
_symmetry.space_group_name_H-M   'P 1'
#
loop_
_entity.id
_entity.type
_entity.pdbx_description
1 polymer ?
#
loop_
_entity_poly.entity_id
_entity_poly.type
_entity_poly.pdbx_seq_one_letter_code
_entity_poly.pdbx_strand_id
1 'polypeptide(L)'
;MENKTSGGVQPSEKVVYLDNAATTACAPEVLAVMVEALSGACGNPGSHYSVGYEAKEFVDTGRAQVAKAINASPAEIFFTGCGSEADNWAVKG
;
A
#
# COMPACT_ATOMS: atom_id res chain seq x y z
N MET A 1 -18.01 2.88 -22.36
CA MET A 1 -17.25 3.84 -22.83
C MET A 1 -15.98 3.75 -22.17
N GLU A 2 -15.04 3.79 -22.76
CA GLU A 2 -13.92 3.82 -22.16
C GLU A 2 -13.58 5.07 -21.75
N ASN A 3 -13.25 5.19 -20.62
CA ASN A 3 -12.85 6.35 -20.09
C ASN A 3 -11.43 6.54 -20.34
N LYS A 4 -11.12 7.52 -21.03
CA LYS A 4 -9.81 7.80 -21.16
C LYS A 4 -9.35 8.46 -20.03
N THR A 5 -8.92 7.87 -19.08
CA THR A 5 -8.45 8.54 -17.91
C THR A 5 -7.56 9.63 -18.35
N SER A 6 -7.74 10.72 -17.80
CA SER A 6 -7.03 11.87 -18.18
C SER A 6 -5.57 11.68 -18.01
N GLY A 7 -4.80 12.01 -18.96
CA GLY A 7 -3.36 11.87 -18.90
C GLY A 7 -2.87 10.45 -19.01
N GLY A 8 -3.76 9.50 -19.13
CA GLY A 8 -3.32 8.15 -19.18
C GLY A 8 -2.80 7.74 -20.54
N VAL A 9 -1.90 6.78 -20.55
CA VAL A 9 -1.40 6.24 -21.79
C VAL A 9 -2.35 5.15 -22.24
N GLN A 10 -2.70 5.15 -23.53
CA GLN A 10 -3.60 4.15 -24.05
C GLN A 10 -2.92 2.81 -24.05
N PRO A 11 -3.61 1.75 -23.69
CA PRO A 11 -2.96 0.44 -23.66
C PRO A 11 -2.46 -0.01 -25.03
N SER A 12 -3.07 0.51 -26.11
CA SER A 12 -2.62 0.13 -27.43
C SER A 12 -1.33 0.81 -27.83
N GLU A 13 -0.90 1.82 -27.10
CA GLU A 13 0.33 2.49 -27.43
C GLU A 13 1.49 1.78 -26.78
N LYS A 14 2.55 1.58 -27.52
CA LYS A 14 3.66 0.86 -26.97
C LYS A 14 4.64 1.82 -26.38
N VAL A 15 4.39 2.24 -25.20
CA VAL A 15 5.27 3.15 -24.48
C VAL A 15 6.11 2.35 -23.50
N VAL A 16 7.41 2.55 -23.55
CA VAL A 16 8.30 1.93 -22.59
C VAL A 16 8.61 2.97 -21.53
N TYR A 17 8.17 2.69 -20.31
CA TYR A 17 8.35 3.64 -19.21
C TYR A 17 9.58 3.28 -18.43
N LEU A 18 10.56 4.15 -18.43
CA LEU A 18 11.84 3.87 -17.80
C LEU A 18 12.10 4.71 -16.54
N ASP A 19 11.10 5.49 -16.13
CA ASP A 19 11.28 6.36 -14.96
C ASP A 19 10.56 5.78 -13.75
N ASN A 20 10.79 4.52 -13.48
CA ASN A 20 10.11 3.84 -12.38
C ASN A 20 10.56 4.32 -11.01
N ALA A 21 11.67 5.04 -10.94
CA ALA A 21 12.05 5.66 -9.68
C ALA A 21 11.07 6.73 -9.25
N ALA A 22 10.38 7.35 -10.22
CA ALA A 22 9.36 8.36 -9.90
C ALA A 22 8.04 7.71 -9.54
N THR A 23 7.56 6.81 -10.38
CA THR A 23 6.29 6.11 -10.12
C THR A 23 6.30 4.73 -10.76
N THR A 24 5.44 3.88 -10.29
CA THR A 24 5.21 2.58 -10.90
C THR A 24 3.72 2.32 -10.93
N ALA A 25 3.29 1.45 -11.84
CA ALA A 25 1.92 1.01 -11.85
C ALA A 25 1.67 0.07 -10.68
N CYS A 26 0.43 0.04 -10.20
CA CYS A 26 0.07 -0.86 -9.12
C CYS A 26 -0.06 -2.28 -9.69
N ALA A 27 0.57 -3.24 -9.06
CA ALA A 27 0.44 -4.63 -9.46
C ALA A 27 -1.00 -5.10 -9.27
N PRO A 28 -1.51 -5.95 -10.17
CA PRO A 28 -2.91 -6.38 -10.04
C PRO A 28 -3.24 -7.06 -8.72
N GLU A 29 -2.33 -7.82 -8.17
CA GLU A 29 -2.54 -8.49 -6.88
C GLU A 29 -2.66 -7.48 -5.76
N VAL A 30 -1.87 -6.41 -5.83
CA VAL A 30 -1.92 -5.35 -4.82
C VAL A 30 -3.22 -4.58 -4.95
N LEU A 31 -3.62 -4.26 -6.18
CA LEU A 31 -4.87 -3.55 -6.41
C LEU A 31 -6.06 -4.32 -5.86
N ALA A 32 -6.08 -5.63 -6.03
CA ALA A 32 -7.18 -6.45 -5.55
C ALA A 32 -7.31 -6.36 -4.02
N VAL A 33 -6.20 -6.40 -3.31
CA VAL A 33 -6.22 -6.29 -1.85
C VAL A 33 -6.64 -4.90 -1.42
N MET A 34 -6.19 -3.87 -2.14
CA MET A 34 -6.59 -2.50 -1.83
C MET A 34 -8.09 -2.29 -2.00
N VAL A 35 -8.67 -2.84 -3.06
CA VAL A 35 -10.10 -2.75 -3.28
C VAL A 35 -10.85 -3.45 -2.16
N GLU A 36 -10.39 -4.61 -1.75
CA GLU A 36 -11.01 -5.33 -0.66
C GLU A 36 -10.95 -4.52 0.64
N ALA A 37 -9.81 -3.94 0.94
CA ALA A 37 -9.66 -3.16 2.16
C ALA A 37 -10.53 -1.91 2.14
N LEU A 38 -10.60 -1.23 0.99
CA LEU A 38 -11.39 0.00 0.89
C LEU A 38 -12.87 -0.25 0.91
N SER A 39 -13.32 -1.43 0.49
CA SER A 39 -14.75 -1.71 0.41
C SER A 39 -15.26 -2.53 1.59
N GLY A 40 -14.38 -3.20 2.33
CA GLY A 40 -14.82 -4.09 3.38
C GLY A 40 -14.27 -3.76 4.76
N ALA A 41 -12.95 -3.61 4.88
CA ALA A 41 -12.34 -3.41 6.19
C ALA A 41 -12.18 -1.92 6.46
N CYS A 42 -13.30 -1.23 6.69
CA CYS A 42 -13.29 0.22 6.78
C CYS A 42 -13.17 0.77 8.19
N GLY A 43 -12.96 -0.07 9.18
CA GLY A 43 -12.88 0.41 10.55
C GLY A 43 -11.52 0.98 10.89
N ASN A 44 -11.46 1.67 12.02
CA ASN A 44 -10.21 2.21 12.54
C ASN A 44 -9.47 1.10 13.27
N PRO A 45 -8.25 0.75 12.88
CA PRO A 45 -7.52 -0.35 13.54
C PRO A 45 -7.30 -0.13 15.03
N GLY A 46 -7.36 1.11 15.50
CA GLY A 46 -7.21 1.40 16.92
C GLY A 46 -8.47 1.23 17.72
N SER A 47 -9.61 0.97 17.08
CA SER A 47 -10.86 0.78 17.79
C SER A 47 -10.91 -0.56 18.49
N HIS A 48 -11.77 -0.64 19.51
CA HIS A 48 -11.90 -1.85 20.29
C HIS A 48 -13.22 -2.56 20.04
N TYR A 49 -13.74 -2.51 18.81
CA TYR A 49 -14.92 -3.26 18.45
C TYR A 49 -14.68 -3.94 17.11
N SER A 50 -15.60 -4.81 16.70
CA SER A 50 -15.34 -5.80 15.65
C SER A 50 -14.86 -5.19 14.33
N VAL A 51 -15.40 -4.06 13.92
CA VAL A 51 -14.99 -3.44 12.65
C VAL A 51 -13.53 -2.98 12.73
N GLY A 52 -13.14 -2.43 13.89
CA GLY A 52 -11.76 -2.03 14.09
C GLY A 52 -10.82 -3.21 14.12
N TYR A 53 -11.25 -4.33 14.70
CA TYR A 53 -10.41 -5.52 14.73
C TYR A 53 -10.19 -6.10 13.35
N GLU A 54 -11.19 -6.05 12.47
CA GLU A 54 -11.00 -6.46 11.10
C GLU A 54 -9.96 -5.60 10.39
N ALA A 55 -10.05 -4.30 10.56
CA ALA A 55 -9.08 -3.40 9.96
C ALA A 55 -7.68 -3.65 10.51
N LYS A 56 -7.60 -3.93 11.82
CA LYS A 56 -6.32 -4.23 12.44
C LYS A 56 -5.72 -5.50 11.87
N GLU A 57 -6.54 -6.49 11.56
CA GLU A 57 -6.05 -7.71 10.96
C GLU A 57 -5.40 -7.47 9.61
N PHE A 58 -5.99 -6.60 8.80
CA PHE A 58 -5.37 -6.22 7.52
C PHE A 58 -3.99 -5.62 7.75
N VAL A 59 -3.90 -4.68 8.69
CA VAL A 59 -2.63 -4.00 8.97
C VAL A 59 -1.60 -5.00 9.51
N ASP A 60 -2.00 -5.84 10.44
CA ASP A 60 -1.07 -6.78 11.05
C ASP A 60 -0.58 -7.82 10.04
N THR A 61 -1.46 -8.26 9.15
CA THR A 61 -1.07 -9.19 8.09
C THR A 61 -0.05 -8.55 7.17
N GLY A 62 -0.29 -7.31 6.76
CA GLY A 62 0.65 -6.60 5.91
C GLY A 62 2.00 -6.41 6.59
N ARG A 63 1.97 -6.06 7.88
CA ARG A 63 3.19 -5.88 8.65
C ARG A 63 4.00 -7.17 8.70
N ALA A 64 3.33 -8.30 8.94
CA ALA A 64 4.00 -9.57 9.02
C ALA A 64 4.60 -9.97 7.67
N GLN A 65 3.90 -9.67 6.58
CA GLN A 65 4.40 -9.98 5.25
C GLN A 65 5.63 -9.17 4.89
N VAL A 66 5.62 -7.88 5.22
CA VAL A 66 6.80 -7.03 4.98
C VAL A 66 7.97 -7.51 5.83
N ALA A 67 7.71 -7.80 7.08
CA ALA A 67 8.77 -8.28 7.98
C ALA A 67 9.41 -9.55 7.43
N LYS A 68 8.59 -10.48 6.96
CA LYS A 68 9.10 -11.72 6.41
C LYS A 68 9.95 -11.47 5.16
N ALA A 69 9.53 -10.52 4.32
CA ALA A 69 10.24 -10.23 3.09
C ALA A 69 11.65 -9.70 3.33
N ILE A 70 11.86 -8.99 4.44
CA ILE A 70 13.18 -8.44 4.75
C ILE A 70 13.83 -9.13 5.94
N ASN A 71 13.29 -10.27 6.34
CA ASN A 71 13.85 -11.09 7.42
C ASN A 71 13.91 -10.31 8.73
N ALA A 72 12.82 -9.64 9.07
CA ALA A 72 12.70 -8.86 10.28
C ALA A 72 11.54 -9.38 11.11
N SER A 73 11.44 -8.90 12.32
CA SER A 73 10.30 -9.18 13.19
C SER A 73 9.20 -8.16 12.92
N PRO A 74 7.92 -8.55 13.01
CA PRO A 74 6.84 -7.56 12.81
C PRO A 74 6.95 -6.34 13.72
N ALA A 75 7.51 -6.51 14.92
CA ALA A 75 7.68 -5.39 15.83
C ALA A 75 8.69 -4.36 15.32
N GLU A 76 9.48 -4.71 14.31
CA GLU A 76 10.46 -3.80 13.74
C GLU A 76 9.92 -3.02 12.55
N ILE A 77 8.65 -3.25 12.16
CA ILE A 77 8.06 -2.63 11.00
C ILE A 77 7.13 -1.51 11.44
N PHE A 78 7.35 -0.31 10.90
CA PHE A 78 6.54 0.86 11.20
C PHE A 78 6.12 1.49 9.89
N PHE A 79 4.81 1.64 9.71
CA PHE A 79 4.27 2.24 8.50
C PHE A 79 4.24 3.75 8.61
N THR A 80 4.54 4.42 7.51
CA THR A 80 4.50 5.88 7.43
C THR A 80 3.64 6.28 6.26
N GLY A 81 3.28 7.57 6.20
CA GLY A 81 2.44 8.07 5.14
C GLY A 81 3.16 8.24 3.81
N CYS A 82 4.48 8.40 3.83
CA CYS A 82 5.23 8.57 2.59
C CYS A 82 6.72 8.41 2.88
N GLY A 83 7.51 8.39 1.81
CA GLY A 83 8.95 8.23 1.92
C GLY A 83 9.62 9.37 2.67
N SER A 84 9.12 10.59 2.50
CA SER A 84 9.70 11.73 3.21
C SER A 84 9.57 11.58 4.71
N GLU A 85 8.42 11.11 5.19
CA GLU A 85 8.25 10.87 6.62
C GLU A 85 9.17 9.76 7.10
N ALA A 86 9.29 8.69 6.32
CA ALA A 86 10.15 7.57 6.69
C ALA A 86 11.61 8.01 6.78
N ASP A 87 12.07 8.79 5.81
CA ASP A 87 13.44 9.28 5.81
C ASP A 87 13.72 10.18 7.00
N ASN A 88 12.79 11.08 7.31
CA ASN A 88 12.96 11.95 8.45
C ASN A 88 12.97 11.18 9.77
N TRP A 89 12.13 10.19 9.87
CA TRP A 89 12.09 9.36 11.07
C TRP A 89 13.41 8.61 11.23
N ALA A 90 13.92 8.03 10.15
CA ALA A 90 15.17 7.27 10.21
C ALA A 90 16.35 8.16 10.62
N VAL A 91 16.38 9.40 10.13
CA VAL A 91 17.50 10.30 10.41
C VAL A 91 17.39 10.94 11.78
N LYS A 92 16.19 11.36 12.16
CA LYS A 92 16.00 12.10 13.40
C LYS A 92 15.66 11.23 14.60
N GLY A 93 15.24 10.03 14.38
CA GLY A 93 14.84 9.12 15.44
C GLY A 93 13.38 9.35 15.87
#